data_6c2964b23a9082df4a0ff7fa8d58b8e0
#
_entry.id   6c2964b23a9082df4a0ff7fa8d58b8e0
#
_cell.length_a   1.000
_cell.length_b   1.000
_cell.length_c   1.000
_cell.angle_alpha   90.00
_cell.angle_beta   90.00
_cell.angle_gamma   90.00
#
_symmetry.space_group_name_H-M   'P 1'
#
loop_
_entity.id
_entity.type
_entity.pdbx_description
1 polymer ?
#
loop_
_entity_poly.entity_id
_entity_poly.type
_entity_poly.pdbx_seq_one_letter_code
_entity_poly.pdbx_strand_id
1 'polypeptide(L)' 'MNKSEMIAKVAESVGISKTAATDAVNTVISSIKDVLKEGGQISL' A
#
# COMPACT_ATOMS: atom_id res chain seq x y z
N MET A 1 -3.37 3.15 13.39
CA MET A 1 -2.44 3.78 12.42
C MET A 1 -3.23 4.35 11.26
N ASN A 2 -2.99 5.61 10.92
CA ASN A 2 -3.67 6.20 9.77
C ASN A 2 -2.82 6.05 8.49
N LYS A 3 -3.39 6.46 7.37
CA LYS A 3 -2.71 6.31 6.07
C LYS A 3 -1.39 7.09 6.01
N SER A 4 -1.36 8.31 6.57
CA SER A 4 -0.16 9.14 6.58
C SER A 4 0.98 8.47 7.35
N GLU A 5 0.66 7.87 8.48
CA GLU A 5 1.65 7.15 9.28
C GLU A 5 2.16 5.91 8.56
N MET A 6 1.28 5.22 7.87
CA MET A 6 1.66 4.05 7.08
C MET A 6 2.63 4.44 5.97
N ILE A 7 2.34 5.53 5.27
CA ILE A 7 3.20 6.03 4.20
C ILE A 7 4.59 6.39 4.75
N ALA A 8 4.63 7.08 5.88
CA ALA A 8 5.90 7.44 6.52
C ALA A 8 6.70 6.20 6.92
N LYS A 9 6.01 5.21 7.45
CA LYS A 9 6.65 3.98 7.88
C LYS A 9 7.21 3.19 6.71
N VAL A 10 6.48 3.10 5.62
CA VAL A 10 6.93 2.45 4.40
C VAL A 10 8.15 3.18 3.83
N ALA A 11 8.09 4.50 3.76
CA ALA A 11 9.20 5.30 3.25
C ALA A 11 10.48 5.05 4.04
N GLU A 12 10.37 5.03 5.36
CA GLU A 12 11.51 4.79 6.24
C GLU A 12 12.04 3.36 6.13
N SER A 13 11.14 2.38 6.13
CA SER A 13 11.53 0.97 6.13
C SER A 13 12.20 0.54 4.83
N VAL A 14 11.74 1.08 3.71
CA VAL A 14 12.23 0.70 2.38
C VAL A 14 13.34 1.63 1.91
N GLY A 15 13.45 2.82 2.49
CA GLY A 15 14.45 3.81 2.09
C GLY A 15 14.06 4.54 0.81
N ILE A 16 12.80 4.85 0.65
CA ILE A 16 12.29 5.57 -0.52
C ILE A 16 11.67 6.91 -0.10
N SER A 17 11.42 7.78 -1.07
CA SER A 17 10.79 9.07 -0.80
C SER A 17 9.34 8.89 -0.36
N LYS A 18 8.78 9.91 0.29
CA LYS A 18 7.36 9.89 0.65
C LYS A 18 6.46 9.81 -0.57
N THR A 19 6.85 10.44 -1.67
CA THR A 19 6.10 10.37 -2.92
C THR A 19 6.05 8.92 -3.43
N ALA A 20 7.19 8.24 -3.47
CA ALA A 20 7.25 6.84 -3.88
C ALA A 20 6.48 5.95 -2.92
N ALA A 21 6.57 6.21 -1.62
CA ALA A 21 5.84 5.45 -0.61
C ALA A 21 4.32 5.66 -0.76
N THR A 22 3.88 6.88 -1.09
CA THR A 22 2.49 7.17 -1.33
C THR A 22 1.94 6.35 -2.50
N ASP A 23 2.70 6.31 -3.60
CA ASP A 23 2.32 5.52 -4.76
C ASP A 23 2.27 4.03 -4.42
N ALA A 24 3.25 3.54 -3.66
CA ALA A 24 3.29 2.14 -3.25
C ALA A 24 2.08 1.77 -2.38
N VAL A 25 1.76 2.60 -1.40
CA VAL A 25 0.61 2.37 -0.51
C VAL A 25 -0.69 2.41 -1.30
N ASN A 26 -0.85 3.39 -2.19
CA ASN A 26 -2.05 3.48 -3.02
C ASN A 26 -2.19 2.29 -3.94
N THR A 27 -1.10 1.79 -4.50
CA THR A 27 -1.12 0.60 -5.36
C THR A 27 -1.56 -0.63 -4.57
N VAL A 28 -1.06 -0.80 -3.36
CA VAL A 28 -1.47 -1.91 -2.50
C VAL A 28 -2.96 -1.84 -2.19
N ILE A 29 -3.46 -0.66 -1.83
CA ILE A 29 -4.87 -0.47 -1.52
C ILE A 29 -5.74 -0.80 -2.74
N SER A 30 -5.36 -0.30 -3.91
CA SER A 30 -6.08 -0.58 -5.17
C SER A 30 -6.08 -2.07 -5.48
N SER A 31 -4.95 -2.73 -5.28
CA SER A 31 -4.83 -4.18 -5.53
C SER A 31 -5.74 -4.98 -4.63
N ILE A 32 -5.85 -4.58 -3.35
CA ILE A 32 -6.76 -5.24 -2.41
C ILE A 32 -8.20 -5.09 -2.86
N LYS A 33 -8.58 -3.90 -3.32
CA LYS A 33 -9.93 -3.66 -3.82
C LYS A 33 -10.24 -4.52 -5.05
N ASP A 34 -9.28 -4.64 -5.96
CA ASP A 34 -9.43 -5.46 -7.15
C ASP A 34 -9.61 -6.93 -6.80
N VAL A 35 -8.82 -7.43 -5.85
CA VAL A 35 -8.94 -8.80 -5.38
C VAL A 35 -10.31 -9.07 -4.77
N LEU A 36 -10.81 -8.15 -3.96
CA LEU A 36 -12.13 -8.27 -3.35
C LEU A 36 -13.24 -8.30 -4.41
N LYS A 37 -13.09 -7.54 -5.50
CA LYS A 37 -14.03 -7.56 -6.61
C LYS A 37 -14.03 -8.90 -7.34
N GLU A 38 -12.88 -9.55 -7.39
CA GLU A 38 -12.71 -10.80 -8.15
C GLU A 38 -12.96 -12.07 -7.33
N GLY A 39 -13.44 -11.94 -6.11
CA GLY A 39 -13.78 -13.08 -5.29
C GLY A 39 -13.02 -13.20 -3.98
N GLY A 40 -12.14 -12.24 -3.69
CA GLY A 40 -11.56 -12.09 -2.36
C GLY A 40 -10.45 -13.04 -1.97
N GLN A 41 -9.69 -13.55 -2.93
CA GLN A 41 -8.55 -14.41 -2.60
C GLN A 41 -7.23 -13.75 -2.96
N ILE A 42 -6.30 -13.74 -2.01
CA ILE A 42 -4.93 -13.30 -2.22
C ILE A 42 -4.01 -14.48 -1.94
N SER A 43 -3.22 -14.85 -2.95
CA SER A 43 -2.19 -15.87 -2.80
C SER A 43 -0.85 -15.19 -2.57
N LEU A 44 -0.26 -15.44 -1.44
CA LEU A 44 1.07 -14.90 -1.10
C LEU A 44 2.10 -16.00 -1.01
#